data_348e2600dea217c07e589aa386b03ee6
#
_entry.id   348e2600dea217c07e589aa386b03ee6
#
_cell.length_a   1.000
_cell.length_b   1.000
_cell.length_c   1.000
_cell.angle_alpha   90.00
_cell.angle_beta   90.00
_cell.angle_gamma   90.00
#
_symmetry.space_group_name_H-M   'P 1'
#
loop_
_entity.id
_entity.type
_entity.pdbx_description
1 polymer ?
#
loop_
_entity_poly.entity_id
_entity_poly.type
_entity_poly.pdbx_seq_one_letter_code
_entity_poly.pdbx_strand_id
1 'polypeptide(L)'
;PSGSTGRMVEIMYKAFYEMQRLPFVRDIPPEKLYESPAMEETLGRLSYAADRQLFAVVTADSGCGKSTLVRRFAGMLPREEYILLYLSDSKLTPRWFYKGMLDQLGVEARFYRGDAKRQLQKEVEIVRGVQGKKVVCILDEAHLLERETIEEFRFLLNYRFDSMSPMALVLVGQTELWDKLRLQRYAAVRQRIDLSC
;
A
#
# COMPACT_ATOMS: atom_id res chain seq x y z
N PRO A 1 -36.87 17.40 4.14
CA PRO A 1 -37.57 16.32 4.85
C PRO A 1 -37.17 14.93 4.39
N SER A 2 -35.94 14.70 3.90
CA SER A 2 -35.49 13.37 3.40
C SER A 2 -34.67 12.55 4.44
N GLY A 3 -34.48 13.06 5.64
CA GLY A 3 -33.66 12.40 6.66
C GLY A 3 -34.39 11.39 7.57
N SER A 4 -35.72 11.43 7.65
CA SER A 4 -36.47 10.58 8.57
C SER A 4 -36.75 9.18 8.03
N THR A 5 -36.98 9.06 6.72
CA THR A 5 -37.31 7.79 6.05
C THR A 5 -36.11 6.83 6.01
N GLY A 6 -34.89 7.36 5.76
CA GLY A 6 -33.65 6.57 5.76
C GLY A 6 -33.34 5.97 7.13
N ARG A 7 -33.50 6.75 8.19
CA ARG A 7 -33.25 6.32 9.58
C ARG A 7 -34.25 5.26 10.06
N MET A 8 -35.49 5.35 9.60
CA MET A 8 -36.56 4.38 9.93
C MET A 8 -36.33 3.03 9.25
N VAL A 9 -35.89 3.04 7.98
CA VAL A 9 -35.50 1.83 7.24
C VAL A 9 -34.30 1.15 7.88
N GLU A 10 -33.30 1.91 8.31
CA GLU A 10 -32.11 1.39 9.02
C GLU A 10 -32.48 0.70 10.36
N ILE A 11 -33.39 1.28 11.13
CA ILE A 11 -33.85 0.71 12.41
C ILE A 11 -34.64 -0.58 12.15
N MET A 12 -35.54 -0.59 11.17
CA MET A 12 -36.30 -1.78 10.78
C MET A 12 -35.39 -2.91 10.28
N TYR A 13 -34.37 -2.59 9.50
CA TYR A 13 -33.41 -3.57 8.97
C TYR A 13 -32.61 -4.23 10.09
N LYS A 14 -32.12 -3.43 11.05
CA LYS A 14 -31.43 -3.93 12.24
C LYS A 14 -32.31 -4.86 13.09
N ALA A 15 -33.54 -4.47 13.33
CA ALA A 15 -34.45 -5.24 14.16
C ALA A 15 -34.86 -6.55 13.45
N PHE A 16 -35.11 -6.51 12.15
CA PHE A 16 -35.50 -7.68 11.36
C PHE A 16 -34.44 -8.77 11.30
N TYR A 17 -33.15 -8.38 11.18
CA TYR A 17 -32.04 -9.33 11.10
C TYR A 17 -31.27 -9.51 12.41
N GLU A 18 -31.82 -9.00 13.54
CA GLU A 18 -31.16 -9.04 14.88
C GLU A 18 -29.70 -8.55 14.87
N MET A 19 -29.41 -7.59 14.00
CA MET A 19 -28.03 -7.11 13.81
C MET A 19 -27.65 -6.12 14.92
N GLN A 20 -26.51 -6.34 15.55
CA GLN A 20 -25.95 -5.41 16.54
C GLN A 20 -25.52 -4.09 15.91
N ARG A 21 -25.14 -4.08 14.60
CA ARG A 21 -24.69 -2.92 13.83
C ARG A 21 -25.15 -3.01 12.40
N LEU A 22 -25.15 -1.87 11.69
CA LEU A 22 -25.41 -1.83 10.23
C LEU A 22 -24.22 -2.45 9.49
N PRO A 23 -24.43 -3.44 8.61
CA PRO A 23 -23.35 -4.18 7.94
C PRO A 23 -22.64 -3.39 6.83
N PHE A 24 -23.24 -2.30 6.34
CA PHE A 24 -22.75 -1.56 5.16
C PHE A 24 -22.29 -0.12 5.47
N VAL A 25 -21.94 0.19 6.71
CA VAL A 25 -21.36 1.48 7.06
C VAL A 25 -19.86 1.52 6.71
N ARG A 26 -19.39 2.67 6.19
CA ARG A 26 -17.97 2.85 5.80
C ARG A 26 -17.01 2.84 6.99
N ASP A 27 -17.49 3.10 8.21
CA ASP A 27 -16.70 3.23 9.44
C ASP A 27 -16.66 1.94 10.28
N ILE A 28 -16.76 0.76 9.63
CA ILE A 28 -16.60 -0.51 10.34
C ILE A 28 -15.10 -0.65 10.73
N PRO A 29 -14.81 -0.85 12.04
CA PRO A 29 -13.44 -1.11 12.48
C PRO A 29 -12.85 -2.33 11.75
N PRO A 30 -11.55 -2.29 11.35
CA PRO A 30 -10.92 -3.37 10.59
C PRO A 30 -11.10 -4.77 11.20
N GLU A 31 -11.14 -4.87 12.53
CA GLU A 31 -11.30 -6.13 13.28
C GLU A 31 -12.71 -6.76 13.13
N LYS A 32 -13.67 -5.99 12.63
CA LYS A 32 -15.07 -6.42 12.47
C LYS A 32 -15.47 -6.65 11.01
N LEU A 33 -14.52 -6.46 10.10
CA LEU A 33 -14.74 -6.76 8.69
C LEU A 33 -14.67 -8.26 8.47
N TYR A 34 -15.52 -8.76 7.57
CA TYR A 34 -15.51 -10.18 7.20
C TYR A 34 -14.13 -10.58 6.67
N GLU A 35 -13.57 -11.62 7.23
CA GLU A 35 -12.31 -12.22 6.80
C GLU A 35 -12.62 -13.42 5.91
N SER A 36 -12.19 -13.33 4.66
CA SER A 36 -12.12 -14.52 3.81
C SER A 36 -10.77 -15.22 4.01
N PRO A 37 -10.70 -16.54 3.86
CA PRO A 37 -9.42 -17.27 3.90
C PRO A 37 -8.37 -16.68 2.94
N ALA A 38 -8.79 -16.20 1.77
CA ALA A 38 -7.92 -15.55 0.81
C ALA A 38 -7.37 -14.21 1.32
N MET A 39 -8.15 -13.45 2.09
CA MET A 39 -7.69 -12.20 2.72
C MET A 39 -6.66 -12.49 3.81
N GLU A 40 -6.90 -13.50 4.65
CA GLU A 40 -5.95 -13.92 5.70
C GLU A 40 -4.62 -14.39 5.10
N GLU A 41 -4.67 -15.19 4.05
CA GLU A 41 -3.46 -15.63 3.33
C GLU A 41 -2.69 -14.42 2.76
N THR A 42 -3.40 -13.48 2.13
CA THR A 42 -2.79 -12.28 1.57
C THR A 42 -2.17 -11.41 2.66
N LEU A 43 -2.84 -11.21 3.80
CA LEU A 43 -2.30 -10.49 4.95
C LEU A 43 -1.04 -11.16 5.51
N GLY A 44 -1.03 -12.49 5.62
CA GLY A 44 0.16 -13.24 6.02
C GLY A 44 1.34 -13.02 5.07
N ARG A 45 1.10 -13.08 3.76
CA ARG A 45 2.12 -12.81 2.73
C ARG A 45 2.64 -11.36 2.81
N LEU A 46 1.75 -10.38 3.00
CA LEU A 46 2.15 -8.98 3.14
C LEU A 46 2.94 -8.72 4.42
N SER A 47 2.57 -9.36 5.54
CA SER A 47 3.34 -9.29 6.80
C SER A 47 4.73 -9.86 6.62
N TYR A 48 4.86 -10.97 5.92
CA TYR A 48 6.16 -11.54 5.55
C TYR A 48 6.97 -10.60 4.66
N ALA A 49 6.32 -9.97 3.65
CA ALA A 49 6.98 -8.99 2.79
C ALA A 49 7.48 -7.78 3.59
N ALA A 50 6.69 -7.27 4.53
CA ALA A 50 7.08 -6.18 5.41
C ALA A 50 8.29 -6.55 6.28
N ASP A 51 8.26 -7.74 6.91
CA ASP A 51 9.35 -8.21 7.76
C ASP A 51 10.66 -8.39 6.99
N ARG A 52 10.59 -8.99 5.81
CA ARG A 52 11.74 -9.25 4.94
C ARG A 52 12.11 -8.12 4.00
N GLN A 53 11.37 -7.00 4.03
CA GLN A 53 11.58 -5.82 3.18
C GLN A 53 11.54 -6.19 1.68
N LEU A 54 10.50 -6.95 1.28
CA LEU A 54 10.31 -7.47 -0.08
C LEU A 54 9.41 -6.58 -0.93
N PHE A 55 9.42 -6.85 -2.23
CA PHE A 55 8.52 -6.24 -3.20
C PHE A 55 7.32 -7.16 -3.46
N ALA A 56 6.14 -6.71 -3.07
CA ALA A 56 4.88 -7.43 -3.23
C ALA A 56 3.92 -6.69 -4.17
N VAL A 57 3.14 -7.46 -4.92
CA VAL A 57 2.07 -6.95 -5.77
C VAL A 57 0.76 -7.66 -5.39
N VAL A 58 -0.26 -6.87 -5.11
CA VAL A 58 -1.62 -7.34 -4.81
C VAL A 58 -2.56 -6.87 -5.91
N THR A 59 -3.24 -7.80 -6.54
CA THR A 59 -4.22 -7.48 -7.57
C THR A 59 -5.56 -8.12 -7.24
N ALA A 60 -6.63 -7.33 -7.36
CA ALA A 60 -7.99 -7.82 -7.24
C ALA A 60 -8.94 -6.90 -8.00
N ASP A 61 -10.06 -7.43 -8.43
CA ASP A 61 -11.10 -6.67 -9.13
C ASP A 61 -11.68 -5.55 -8.27
N SER A 62 -12.36 -4.62 -8.92
CA SER A 62 -13.05 -3.55 -8.20
C SER A 62 -14.09 -4.13 -7.25
N GLY A 63 -14.18 -3.61 -6.03
CA GLY A 63 -15.11 -4.09 -5.02
C GLY A 63 -14.65 -5.32 -4.21
N CYS A 64 -13.54 -5.97 -4.55
CA CYS A 64 -13.02 -7.16 -3.85
C CYS A 64 -12.32 -6.87 -2.51
N GLY A 65 -12.54 -5.72 -1.89
CA GLY A 65 -12.04 -5.43 -0.56
C GLY A 65 -10.59 -4.96 -0.45
N LYS A 66 -9.97 -4.46 -1.55
CA LYS A 66 -8.59 -3.92 -1.53
C LYS A 66 -8.36 -2.89 -0.43
N SER A 67 -9.25 -1.92 -0.30
CA SER A 67 -9.14 -0.87 0.73
C SER A 67 -9.25 -1.44 2.15
N THR A 68 -10.04 -2.49 2.34
CA THR A 68 -10.15 -3.23 3.60
C THR A 68 -8.84 -3.96 3.91
N LEU A 69 -8.28 -4.65 2.91
CA LEU A 69 -6.99 -5.33 3.01
C LEU A 69 -5.87 -4.37 3.41
N VAL A 70 -5.77 -3.23 2.73
CA VAL A 70 -4.76 -2.19 3.02
C VAL A 70 -4.89 -1.65 4.44
N ARG A 71 -6.12 -1.33 4.89
CA ARG A 71 -6.36 -0.87 6.27
C ARG A 71 -5.97 -1.92 7.31
N ARG A 72 -6.32 -3.18 7.08
CA ARG A 72 -5.96 -4.27 8.00
C ARG A 72 -4.47 -4.47 8.06
N PHE A 73 -3.84 -4.55 6.91
CA PHE A 73 -2.39 -4.67 6.82
C PHE A 73 -1.68 -3.51 7.55
N ALA A 74 -2.12 -2.27 7.31
CA ALA A 74 -1.59 -1.11 8.02
C ALA A 74 -1.78 -1.19 9.55
N GLY A 75 -2.93 -1.70 10.00
CA GLY A 75 -3.23 -1.90 11.43
C GLY A 75 -2.44 -3.02 12.09
N MET A 76 -1.93 -3.99 11.31
CA MET A 76 -1.12 -5.10 11.81
C MET A 76 0.36 -4.72 12.03
N LEU A 77 0.83 -3.61 11.46
CA LEU A 77 2.22 -3.16 11.59
C LEU A 77 2.42 -2.35 12.86
N PRO A 78 3.18 -2.85 13.86
CA PRO A 78 3.47 -2.11 15.09
C PRO A 78 4.26 -0.83 14.78
N ARG A 79 3.80 0.31 15.28
CA ARG A 79 4.44 1.62 15.05
C ARG A 79 5.83 1.74 15.65
N GLU A 80 6.13 0.91 16.62
CA GLU A 80 7.44 0.80 17.26
C GLU A 80 8.48 0.18 16.33
N GLU A 81 8.05 -0.74 15.44
CA GLU A 81 8.93 -1.50 14.55
C GLU A 81 8.88 -1.03 13.10
N TYR A 82 7.79 -0.37 12.69
CA TYR A 82 7.56 0.00 11.30
C TYR A 82 7.22 1.47 11.13
N ILE A 83 7.68 2.04 10.02
CA ILE A 83 7.17 3.28 9.45
C ILE A 83 6.41 2.91 8.17
N LEU A 84 5.13 3.28 8.15
CA LEU A 84 4.26 3.05 7.01
C LEU A 84 4.13 4.34 6.19
N LEU A 85 4.46 4.26 4.91
CA LEU A 85 4.25 5.29 3.90
C LEU A 85 3.11 4.84 2.99
N TYR A 86 2.12 5.69 2.76
CA TYR A 86 0.96 5.37 1.94
C TYR A 86 0.73 6.43 0.86
N LEU A 87 0.70 5.99 -0.39
CA LEU A 87 0.46 6.83 -1.55
C LEU A 87 -0.70 6.26 -2.37
N SER A 88 -1.69 7.08 -2.69
CA SER A 88 -2.90 6.70 -3.44
C SER A 88 -3.22 7.63 -4.60
N ASP A 89 -2.25 8.41 -5.08
CA ASP A 89 -2.47 9.35 -6.17
C ASP A 89 -2.39 8.65 -7.54
N SER A 90 -3.48 8.72 -8.31
CA SER A 90 -3.57 8.16 -9.65
C SER A 90 -2.66 8.84 -10.69
N LYS A 91 -2.22 10.07 -10.43
CA LYS A 91 -1.33 10.87 -11.29
C LYS A 91 0.08 11.01 -10.73
N LEU A 92 0.52 10.05 -9.95
CA LEU A 92 1.80 10.07 -9.28
C LEU A 92 2.95 10.03 -10.30
N THR A 93 3.60 11.17 -10.52
CA THR A 93 4.85 11.26 -11.28
C THR A 93 6.05 10.85 -10.41
N PRO A 94 7.22 10.52 -10.98
CA PRO A 94 8.40 10.19 -10.20
C PRO A 94 8.77 11.23 -9.14
N ARG A 95 8.63 12.51 -9.47
CA ARG A 95 8.88 13.61 -8.53
C ARG A 95 7.91 13.61 -7.35
N TRP A 96 6.61 13.47 -7.63
CA TRP A 96 5.57 13.43 -6.59
C TRP A 96 5.64 12.14 -5.76
N PHE A 97 6.10 11.05 -6.37
CA PHE A 97 6.37 9.81 -5.66
C PHE A 97 7.42 10.00 -4.55
N TYR A 98 8.59 10.57 -4.89
CA TYR A 98 9.63 10.85 -3.89
C TYR A 98 9.20 11.90 -2.88
N LYS A 99 8.53 12.97 -3.36
CA LYS A 99 8.00 14.01 -2.48
C LYS A 99 7.01 13.45 -1.47
N GLY A 100 6.04 12.66 -1.91
CA GLY A 100 5.03 12.08 -1.03
C GLY A 100 5.60 11.18 0.06
N MET A 101 6.66 10.43 -0.24
CA MET A 101 7.36 9.63 0.78
C MET A 101 8.14 10.51 1.76
N LEU A 102 8.89 11.51 1.28
CA LEU A 102 9.67 12.42 2.12
C LEU A 102 8.77 13.26 3.03
N ASP A 103 7.65 13.79 2.51
CA ASP A 103 6.69 14.55 3.32
C ASP A 103 6.14 13.70 4.49
N GLN A 104 5.85 12.41 4.26
CA GLN A 104 5.40 11.49 5.31
C GLN A 104 6.50 11.11 6.31
N LEU A 105 7.77 11.20 5.90
CA LEU A 105 8.92 11.08 6.80
C LEU A 105 9.21 12.38 7.56
N GLY A 106 8.43 13.44 7.33
CA GLY A 106 8.61 14.75 7.97
C GLY A 106 9.75 15.58 7.40
N VAL A 107 10.17 15.30 6.16
CA VAL A 107 11.33 15.93 5.52
C VAL A 107 10.87 16.67 4.26
N GLU A 108 11.22 17.94 4.13
CA GLU A 108 10.93 18.71 2.92
C GLU A 108 11.75 18.18 1.73
N ALA A 109 11.03 17.79 0.69
CA ALA A 109 11.65 17.21 -0.50
C ALA A 109 12.42 18.25 -1.31
N ARG A 110 13.62 17.92 -1.75
CA ARG A 110 14.39 18.75 -2.68
C ARG A 110 13.70 18.86 -4.04
N PHE A 111 13.94 19.96 -4.73
CA PHE A 111 13.23 20.31 -5.97
C PHE A 111 13.49 19.31 -7.11
N TYR A 112 14.75 18.91 -7.31
CA TYR A 112 15.11 18.00 -8.40
C TYR A 112 14.88 16.55 -8.02
N ARG A 113 14.32 15.75 -8.97
CA ARG A 113 14.04 14.32 -8.76
C ARG A 113 15.24 13.52 -8.26
N GLY A 114 16.42 13.73 -8.88
CA GLY A 114 17.61 13.02 -8.49
C GLY A 114 18.10 13.34 -7.07
N ASP A 115 17.87 14.56 -6.62
CA ASP A 115 18.19 14.97 -5.24
C ASP A 115 17.17 14.43 -4.26
N ALA A 116 15.88 14.48 -4.58
CA ALA A 116 14.83 13.89 -3.77
C ALA A 116 15.00 12.38 -3.60
N LYS A 117 15.41 11.68 -4.66
CA LYS A 117 15.75 10.25 -4.62
C LYS A 117 16.90 9.96 -3.65
N ARG A 118 18.02 10.69 -3.77
CA ARG A 118 19.15 10.53 -2.86
C ARG A 118 18.77 10.88 -1.41
N GLN A 119 17.94 11.91 -1.25
CA GLN A 119 17.42 12.32 0.05
C GLN A 119 16.58 11.20 0.68
N LEU A 120 15.65 10.60 -0.08
CA LEU A 120 14.84 9.47 0.40
C LEU A 120 15.71 8.29 0.84
N GLN A 121 16.70 7.93 0.01
CA GLN A 121 17.62 6.84 0.37
C GLN A 121 18.33 7.10 1.71
N LYS A 122 18.81 8.33 1.92
CA LYS A 122 19.44 8.74 3.18
C LYS A 122 18.48 8.69 4.37
N GLU A 123 17.24 9.19 4.19
CA GLU A 123 16.24 9.18 5.27
C GLU A 123 15.84 7.75 5.65
N VAL A 124 15.69 6.87 4.69
CA VAL A 124 15.41 5.45 4.95
C VAL A 124 16.58 4.79 5.70
N GLU A 125 17.83 5.13 5.36
CA GLU A 125 19.01 4.65 6.11
C GLU A 125 18.99 5.13 7.57
N ILE A 126 18.62 6.39 7.80
CA ILE A 126 18.50 6.96 9.16
C ILE A 126 17.40 6.23 9.93
N VAL A 127 16.23 6.04 9.33
CA VAL A 127 15.14 5.30 9.98
C VAL A 127 15.58 3.89 10.37
N ARG A 128 16.25 3.18 9.49
CA ARG A 128 16.71 1.80 9.76
C ARG A 128 17.88 1.74 10.73
N GLY A 129 18.86 2.60 10.57
CA GLY A 129 20.11 2.56 11.35
C GLY A 129 19.99 3.22 12.72
N VAL A 130 19.27 4.34 12.82
CA VAL A 130 19.16 5.13 14.05
C VAL A 130 17.90 4.77 14.84
N GLN A 131 16.75 4.66 14.16
CA GLN A 131 15.49 4.36 14.83
C GLN A 131 15.23 2.85 14.96
N GLY A 132 15.99 2.01 14.27
CA GLY A 132 15.82 0.55 14.26
C GLY A 132 14.51 0.08 13.63
N LYS A 133 13.84 0.94 12.83
CA LYS A 133 12.54 0.65 12.24
C LYS A 133 12.67 0.21 10.78
N LYS A 134 11.76 -0.65 10.36
CA LYS A 134 11.58 -1.06 8.97
C LYS A 134 10.63 -0.10 8.26
N VAL A 135 10.88 0.17 6.98
CA VAL A 135 10.02 1.05 6.18
C VAL A 135 9.16 0.20 5.25
N VAL A 136 7.88 0.47 5.22
CA VAL A 136 6.90 -0.15 4.31
C VAL A 136 6.21 0.94 3.51
N CYS A 137 6.30 0.88 2.19
CA CYS A 137 5.62 1.79 1.28
C CYS A 137 4.49 1.07 0.56
N ILE A 138 3.26 1.53 0.73
CA ILE A 138 2.08 1.05 0.01
C ILE A 138 1.73 2.07 -1.08
N LEU A 139 1.64 1.59 -2.31
CA LEU A 139 1.12 2.33 -3.47
C LEU A 139 -0.23 1.75 -3.85
N ASP A 140 -1.28 2.45 -3.49
CA ASP A 140 -2.64 2.07 -3.87
C ASP A 140 -2.99 2.60 -5.27
N GLU A 141 -3.99 2.00 -5.91
CA GLU A 141 -4.40 2.29 -7.30
C GLU A 141 -3.22 2.20 -8.31
N ALA A 142 -2.26 1.30 -8.06
CA ALA A 142 -1.02 1.19 -8.82
C ALA A 142 -1.21 0.85 -10.30
N HIS A 143 -2.38 0.34 -10.70
CA HIS A 143 -2.74 0.11 -12.11
C HIS A 143 -2.81 1.41 -12.92
N LEU A 144 -3.01 2.56 -12.26
CA LEU A 144 -3.06 3.89 -12.88
C LEU A 144 -1.68 4.54 -13.06
N LEU A 145 -0.63 3.97 -12.45
CA LEU A 145 0.72 4.55 -12.51
C LEU A 145 1.27 4.55 -13.94
N GLU A 146 1.88 5.66 -14.31
CA GLU A 146 2.57 5.80 -15.59
C GLU A 146 3.89 5.02 -15.61
N ARG A 147 4.38 4.73 -16.82
CA ARG A 147 5.60 3.96 -17.04
C ARG A 147 6.79 4.50 -16.26
N GLU A 148 7.01 5.81 -16.30
CA GLU A 148 8.16 6.46 -15.66
C GLU A 148 8.19 6.20 -14.14
N THR A 149 7.04 6.22 -13.49
CA THR A 149 6.93 5.96 -12.05
C THR A 149 7.18 4.49 -11.74
N ILE A 150 6.66 3.58 -12.55
CA ILE A 150 6.91 2.13 -12.38
C ILE A 150 8.39 1.81 -12.55
N GLU A 151 9.08 2.45 -13.49
CA GLU A 151 10.51 2.24 -13.69
C GLU A 151 11.37 2.73 -12.51
N GLU A 152 10.90 3.72 -11.73
CA GLU A 152 11.59 4.16 -10.50
C GLU A 152 11.69 3.05 -9.45
N PHE A 153 10.75 2.11 -9.41
CA PHE A 153 10.78 1.01 -8.44
C PHE A 153 12.03 0.16 -8.60
N ARG A 154 12.51 -0.05 -9.82
CA ARG A 154 13.77 -0.75 -10.08
C ARG A 154 14.96 -0.07 -9.40
N PHE A 155 14.99 1.27 -9.42
CA PHE A 155 16.08 2.03 -8.81
C PHE A 155 15.91 2.16 -7.30
N LEU A 156 14.67 2.24 -6.82
CA LEU A 156 14.38 2.32 -5.39
C LEU A 156 14.77 1.04 -4.67
N LEU A 157 14.51 -0.11 -5.30
CA LEU A 157 14.78 -1.43 -4.73
C LEU A 157 16.24 -1.88 -4.91
N ASN A 158 17.01 -1.21 -5.79
CA ASN A 158 18.43 -1.45 -5.95
C ASN A 158 19.24 -0.67 -4.93
N TYR A 159 19.55 -1.32 -3.83
CA TYR A 159 20.38 -0.76 -2.78
C TYR A 159 21.58 -1.68 -2.50
N ARG A 160 22.77 -1.11 -2.31
CA ARG A 160 24.00 -1.85 -2.02
C ARG A 160 24.24 -3.06 -2.94
N PHE A 161 24.27 -2.81 -4.26
CA PHE A 161 24.54 -3.86 -5.26
C PHE A 161 23.53 -5.03 -5.26
N ASP A 162 22.24 -4.71 -5.16
CA ASP A 162 21.13 -5.70 -5.15
C ASP A 162 21.13 -6.66 -3.93
N SER A 163 21.97 -6.43 -2.92
CA SER A 163 22.06 -7.32 -1.78
C SER A 163 20.94 -7.14 -0.74
N MET A 164 20.28 -5.97 -0.73
CA MET A 164 19.20 -5.65 0.22
C MET A 164 18.24 -4.62 -0.35
N SER A 165 16.95 -4.84 -0.18
CA SER A 165 15.96 -3.79 -0.41
C SER A 165 15.95 -2.79 0.77
N PRO A 166 15.93 -1.48 0.50
CA PRO A 166 15.92 -0.47 1.58
C PRO A 166 14.59 -0.44 2.33
N MET A 167 13.51 -0.86 1.70
CA MET A 167 12.15 -0.88 2.25
C MET A 167 11.31 -1.98 1.60
N ALA A 168 10.23 -2.36 2.25
CA ALA A 168 9.18 -3.13 1.60
C ALA A 168 8.37 -2.21 0.67
N LEU A 169 8.08 -2.68 -0.53
CA LEU A 169 7.22 -1.99 -1.49
C LEU A 169 6.00 -2.88 -1.78
N VAL A 170 4.81 -2.34 -1.59
CA VAL A 170 3.56 -3.04 -1.85
C VAL A 170 2.75 -2.26 -2.87
N LEU A 171 2.59 -2.83 -4.06
CA LEU A 171 1.67 -2.29 -5.07
C LEU A 171 0.31 -2.93 -4.91
N VAL A 172 -0.72 -2.12 -4.79
CA VAL A 172 -2.10 -2.57 -4.73
C VAL A 172 -2.86 -1.99 -5.92
N GLY A 173 -3.55 -2.83 -6.67
CA GLY A 173 -4.26 -2.36 -7.86
C GLY A 173 -5.31 -3.32 -8.37
N GLN A 174 -5.94 -2.97 -9.48
CA GLN A 174 -6.84 -3.87 -10.20
C GLN A 174 -6.03 -4.88 -11.02
N THR A 175 -6.68 -5.90 -11.55
CA THR A 175 -6.06 -6.98 -12.33
C THR A 175 -5.24 -6.49 -13.53
N GLU A 176 -5.61 -5.33 -14.11
CA GLU A 176 -4.86 -4.66 -15.18
C GLU A 176 -3.43 -4.29 -14.78
N LEU A 177 -3.15 -4.12 -13.48
CA LEU A 177 -1.79 -3.89 -12.99
C LEU A 177 -0.88 -5.06 -13.38
N TRP A 178 -1.34 -6.29 -13.17
CA TRP A 178 -0.57 -7.49 -13.47
C TRP A 178 -0.38 -7.66 -14.98
N ASP A 179 -1.41 -7.39 -15.78
CA ASP A 179 -1.31 -7.42 -17.23
C ASP A 179 -0.31 -6.38 -17.75
N LYS A 180 -0.33 -5.18 -17.16
CA LYS A 180 0.67 -4.13 -17.44
C LYS A 180 2.08 -4.61 -17.12
N LEU A 181 2.33 -5.18 -15.94
CA LEU A 181 3.65 -5.64 -15.50
C LEU A 181 4.18 -6.83 -16.32
N ARG A 182 3.32 -7.61 -16.96
CA ARG A 182 3.70 -8.70 -17.89
C ARG A 182 4.32 -8.20 -19.19
N LEU A 183 4.05 -6.98 -19.59
CA LEU A 183 4.64 -6.42 -20.83
C LEU A 183 6.16 -6.40 -20.75
N GLN A 184 6.84 -6.69 -21.88
CA GLN A 184 8.29 -6.80 -21.99
C GLN A 184 9.04 -5.57 -21.46
N ARG A 185 8.49 -4.39 -21.66
CA ARG A 185 9.07 -3.11 -21.18
C ARG A 185 9.19 -3.02 -19.66
N TYR A 186 8.44 -3.82 -18.89
CA TYR A 186 8.50 -3.88 -17.42
C TYR A 186 9.23 -5.10 -16.88
N ALA A 187 9.91 -5.88 -17.76
CA ALA A 187 10.60 -7.11 -17.36
C ALA A 187 11.57 -6.88 -16.19
N ALA A 188 12.33 -5.78 -16.20
CA ALA A 188 13.27 -5.47 -15.14
C ALA A 188 12.61 -5.15 -13.78
N VAL A 189 11.40 -4.59 -13.77
CA VAL A 189 10.61 -4.38 -12.54
C VAL A 189 10.01 -5.70 -12.10
N ARG A 190 9.40 -6.46 -13.03
CA ARG A 190 8.76 -7.74 -12.73
C ARG A 190 9.71 -8.75 -12.11
N GLN A 191 10.96 -8.81 -12.55
CA GLN A 191 11.99 -9.71 -12.01
C GLN A 191 12.34 -9.43 -10.54
N ARG A 192 11.94 -8.25 -10.01
CA ARG A 192 12.15 -7.87 -8.62
C ARG A 192 10.93 -8.09 -7.72
N ILE A 193 9.81 -8.53 -8.31
CA ILE A 193 8.62 -8.86 -7.54
C ILE A 193 8.87 -10.20 -6.84
N ASP A 194 8.91 -10.16 -5.51
CA ASP A 194 9.13 -11.32 -4.67
C ASP A 194 7.83 -12.09 -4.40
N LEU A 195 6.72 -11.36 -4.28
CA LEU A 195 5.41 -11.92 -3.94
C LEU A 195 4.31 -11.35 -4.82
N SER A 196 3.40 -12.20 -5.27
CA SER A 196 2.15 -11.81 -5.95
C SER A 196 0.95 -12.45 -5.26
N CYS A 197 -0.10 -11.63 -5.02
CA CYS A 197 -1.34 -12.03 -4.37
C CYS A 197 -2.55 -11.62 -5.22
#